data_a2a3eb48aaf012d21b1103a2d822b908
#
_entry.id   a2a3eb48aaf012d21b1103a2d822b908
#
_cell.length_a   1.000
_cell.length_b   1.000
_cell.length_c   1.000
_cell.angle_alpha   90.00
_cell.angle_beta   90.00
_cell.angle_gamma   90.00
#
_symmetry.space_group_name_H-M   'P 1'
#
loop_
_entity.id
_entity.type
_entity.pdbx_description
1 polymer ?
#
loop_
_entity_poly.entity_id
_entity_poly.type
_entity_poly.pdbx_seq_one_letter_code
_entity_poly.pdbx_strand_id
1 'polypeptide(L)'
;MESWKINLISVWFGCFFTGLAMSQILPFLPLYVEQLGVHNHESLSLWSGLVFSATFMVSALVAPLWGSLADRKGRKLMLLRASLGMGVVIALQGLATNVWQLFALRALMGLTSGYIPNAMALVASQVPREKSGWALGTLSTGQICGVIAGPLLGGLMADHL
;
A
#
# COMPACT_ATOMS: atom_id res chain seq x y z
N MET A 1 -28.84 -9.26 1.67
CA MET A 1 -27.45 -9.77 1.58
C MET A 1 -26.85 -9.78 2.98
N GLU A 2 -26.16 -10.85 3.37
CA GLU A 2 -25.50 -10.89 4.69
C GLU A 2 -24.46 -9.76 4.77
N SER A 3 -24.44 -9.00 5.84
CA SER A 3 -23.60 -7.80 6.00
C SER A 3 -22.10 -8.05 5.77
N TRP A 4 -21.61 -9.24 6.12
CA TRP A 4 -20.21 -9.61 5.90
C TRP A 4 -19.84 -9.75 4.40
N LYS A 5 -20.78 -10.10 3.52
CA LYS A 5 -20.55 -10.17 2.06
C LYS A 5 -20.32 -8.79 1.46
N ILE A 6 -21.11 -7.80 1.89
CA ILE A 6 -20.94 -6.41 1.46
C ILE A 6 -19.58 -5.88 1.93
N ASN A 7 -19.23 -6.16 3.18
CA ASN A 7 -17.95 -5.78 3.74
C ASN A 7 -16.77 -6.45 2.99
N LEU A 8 -16.91 -7.74 2.66
CA LEU A 8 -15.90 -8.48 1.89
C LEU A 8 -15.66 -7.83 0.52
N ILE A 9 -16.72 -7.48 -0.22
CA ILE A 9 -16.61 -6.83 -1.52
C ILE A 9 -15.94 -5.45 -1.39
N SER A 10 -16.37 -4.64 -0.44
CA SER A 10 -15.81 -3.30 -0.22
C SER A 10 -14.33 -3.36 0.14
N VAL A 11 -13.97 -4.30 1.01
CA VAL A 11 -12.57 -4.49 1.46
C VAL A 11 -11.72 -5.12 0.34
N TRP A 12 -12.31 -5.96 -0.52
CA TRP A 12 -11.65 -6.51 -1.70
C TRP A 12 -11.19 -5.40 -2.66
N PHE A 13 -12.06 -4.45 -2.98
CA PHE A 13 -11.69 -3.27 -3.77
C PHE A 13 -10.58 -2.46 -3.10
N GLY A 14 -10.65 -2.27 -1.78
CA GLY A 14 -9.58 -1.61 -1.03
C GLY A 14 -8.23 -2.33 -1.13
N CYS A 15 -8.21 -3.65 -1.06
CA CYS A 15 -7.00 -4.45 -1.27
C CYS A 15 -6.49 -4.35 -2.70
N PHE A 16 -7.39 -4.34 -3.69
CA PHE A 16 -7.05 -4.16 -5.10
C PHE A 16 -6.37 -2.80 -5.33
N PHE A 17 -6.98 -1.71 -4.90
CA PHE A 17 -6.38 -0.37 -5.05
C PHE A 17 -5.09 -0.20 -4.26
N THR A 18 -4.99 -0.80 -3.07
CA THR A 18 -3.74 -0.79 -2.29
C THR A 18 -2.63 -1.55 -3.02
N GLY A 19 -2.92 -2.73 -3.55
CA GLY A 19 -1.97 -3.52 -4.33
C GLY A 19 -1.53 -2.77 -5.60
N LEU A 20 -2.48 -2.18 -6.31
CA LEU A 20 -2.24 -1.38 -7.51
C LEU A 20 -1.34 -0.17 -7.21
N ALA A 21 -1.67 0.62 -6.19
CA ALA A 21 -0.90 1.80 -5.79
C ALA A 21 0.52 1.46 -5.35
N MET A 22 0.71 0.33 -4.66
CA MET A 22 2.02 -0.13 -4.21
C MET A 22 2.90 -0.62 -5.36
N SER A 23 2.32 -1.33 -6.32
CA SER A 23 3.08 -2.02 -7.37
C SER A 23 3.39 -1.14 -8.58
N GLN A 24 2.54 -0.17 -8.92
CA GLN A 24 2.78 0.71 -10.07
C GLN A 24 4.05 1.55 -9.94
N ILE A 25 4.49 1.85 -8.72
CA ILE A 25 5.66 2.70 -8.48
C ILE A 25 6.98 1.93 -8.64
N LEU A 26 6.98 0.61 -8.37
CA LEU A 26 8.20 -0.21 -8.35
C LEU A 26 9.05 -0.10 -9.62
N PRO A 27 8.50 -0.29 -10.84
CA PRO A 27 9.30 -0.21 -12.05
C PRO A 27 9.76 1.20 -12.41
N PHE A 28 9.05 2.23 -11.91
CA PHE A 28 9.35 3.64 -12.21
C PHE A 28 10.17 4.33 -11.13
N LEU A 29 10.40 3.69 -9.99
CA LEU A 29 11.15 4.28 -8.88
C LEU A 29 12.56 4.72 -9.28
N PRO A 30 13.38 3.93 -10.00
CA PRO A 30 14.71 4.37 -10.43
C PRO A 30 14.64 5.57 -11.38
N LEU A 31 13.70 5.59 -12.32
CA LEU A 31 13.50 6.71 -13.25
C LEU A 31 13.08 7.98 -12.51
N TYR A 32 12.23 7.85 -11.49
CA TYR A 32 11.81 8.98 -10.68
C TYR A 32 12.95 9.53 -9.82
N VAL A 33 13.76 8.66 -9.23
CA VAL A 33 14.97 9.08 -8.48
C VAL A 33 15.97 9.79 -9.40
N GLU A 34 16.13 9.33 -10.64
CA GLU A 34 16.96 9.99 -11.65
C GLU A 34 16.46 11.40 -11.99
N GLN A 35 15.16 11.56 -12.20
CA GLN A 35 14.53 12.88 -12.42
C GLN A 35 14.71 13.84 -11.25
N LEU A 36 14.85 13.32 -10.03
CA LEU A 36 15.10 14.12 -8.82
C LEU A 36 16.57 14.50 -8.64
N GLY A 37 17.42 14.27 -9.65
CA GLY A 37 18.81 14.76 -9.69
C GLY A 37 19.88 13.76 -9.33
N VAL A 38 19.56 12.47 -9.25
CA VAL A 38 20.54 11.41 -8.98
C VAL A 38 20.90 10.73 -10.30
N HIS A 39 22.06 11.09 -10.89
CA HIS A 39 22.47 10.63 -12.23
C HIS A 39 23.56 9.56 -12.22
N ASN A 40 24.20 9.29 -11.08
CA ASN A 40 25.24 8.27 -10.97
C ASN A 40 24.60 6.89 -10.76
N HIS A 41 24.97 5.89 -11.55
CA HIS A 41 24.42 4.52 -11.49
C HIS A 41 24.51 3.87 -10.10
N GLU A 42 25.63 4.03 -9.40
CA GLU A 42 25.78 3.50 -8.04
C GLU A 42 24.84 4.21 -7.05
N SER A 43 24.80 5.55 -7.11
CA SER A 43 23.91 6.36 -6.28
C SER A 43 22.44 6.10 -6.60
N LEU A 44 22.09 5.89 -7.87
CA LEU A 44 20.74 5.59 -8.31
C LEU A 44 20.22 4.29 -7.69
N SER A 45 21.01 3.21 -7.77
CA SER A 45 20.66 1.91 -7.19
C SER A 45 20.54 2.01 -5.66
N LEU A 46 21.46 2.73 -5.02
CA LEU A 46 21.48 2.91 -3.57
C LEU A 46 20.27 3.71 -3.08
N TRP A 47 19.96 4.83 -3.71
CA TRP A 47 18.79 5.65 -3.37
C TRP A 47 17.47 4.95 -3.64
N SER A 48 17.35 4.24 -4.77
CA SER A 48 16.15 3.45 -5.08
C SER A 48 15.92 2.36 -4.04
N GLY A 49 16.98 1.67 -3.63
CA GLY A 49 16.93 0.68 -2.56
C GLY A 49 16.58 1.28 -1.19
N LEU A 50 17.17 2.41 -0.82
CA LEU A 50 16.88 3.10 0.45
C LEU A 50 15.45 3.62 0.49
N VAL A 51 14.99 4.28 -0.55
CA VAL A 51 13.62 4.81 -0.68
C VAL A 51 12.59 3.69 -0.62
N PHE A 52 12.86 2.57 -1.28
CA PHE A 52 12.01 1.38 -1.22
C PHE A 52 11.99 0.77 0.18
N SER A 53 13.16 0.55 0.77
CA SER A 53 13.30 -0.09 2.09
C SER A 53 12.71 0.75 3.22
N ALA A 54 12.74 2.09 3.11
CA ALA A 54 12.20 3.00 4.12
C ALA A 54 10.73 2.70 4.43
N THR A 55 9.91 2.44 3.41
CA THR A 55 8.50 2.12 3.59
C THR A 55 8.31 0.85 4.43
N PHE A 56 9.03 -0.21 4.11
CA PHE A 56 8.89 -1.51 4.80
C PHE A 56 9.49 -1.48 6.20
N MET A 57 10.61 -0.80 6.38
CA MET A 57 11.27 -0.68 7.68
C MET A 57 10.39 0.08 8.68
N VAL A 58 9.85 1.23 8.28
CA VAL A 58 8.93 1.99 9.12
C VAL A 58 7.65 1.22 9.36
N SER A 59 7.09 0.57 8.34
CA SER A 59 5.89 -0.26 8.47
C SER A 59 6.08 -1.39 9.50
N ALA A 60 7.22 -2.07 9.47
CA ALA A 60 7.55 -3.12 10.43
C ALA A 60 7.66 -2.59 11.88
N LEU A 61 8.27 -1.43 12.07
CA LEU A 61 8.41 -0.80 13.38
C LEU A 61 7.08 -0.37 13.99
N VAL A 62 6.14 0.13 13.16
CA VAL A 62 4.85 0.63 13.64
C VAL A 62 3.74 -0.42 13.63
N ALA A 63 3.96 -1.58 12.99
CA ALA A 63 2.96 -2.65 12.91
C ALA A 63 2.38 -3.07 14.27
N PRO A 64 3.17 -3.30 15.33
CA PRO A 64 2.62 -3.68 16.63
C PRO A 64 1.79 -2.56 17.27
N LEU A 65 2.15 -1.29 17.04
CA LEU A 65 1.37 -0.14 17.53
C LEU A 65 0.00 -0.08 16.85
N TRP A 66 -0.03 -0.23 15.53
CA TRP A 66 -1.29 -0.23 14.77
C TRP A 66 -2.14 -1.46 15.05
N GLY A 67 -1.51 -2.62 15.28
CA GLY A 67 -2.22 -3.84 15.70
C GLY A 67 -2.94 -3.65 17.02
N SER A 68 -2.25 -3.16 18.05
CA SER A 68 -2.84 -2.91 19.37
C SER A 68 -3.94 -1.83 19.32
N LEU A 69 -3.76 -0.82 18.48
CA LEU A 69 -4.76 0.24 18.30
C LEU A 69 -6.00 -0.27 17.55
N ALA A 70 -5.81 -1.15 16.58
CA ALA A 70 -6.89 -1.80 15.85
C ALA A 70 -7.78 -2.66 16.78
N ASP A 71 -7.15 -3.35 17.73
CA ASP A 71 -7.87 -4.16 18.72
C ASP A 71 -8.66 -3.30 19.72
N ARG A 72 -8.18 -2.09 20.04
CA ARG A 72 -8.83 -1.15 20.98
C ARG A 72 -9.91 -0.28 20.31
N LYS A 73 -9.63 0.27 19.13
CA LYS A 73 -10.50 1.26 18.46
C LYS A 73 -11.31 0.69 17.29
N GLY A 74 -11.09 -0.56 16.97
CA GLY A 74 -11.79 -1.27 15.91
C GLY A 74 -11.07 -1.21 14.55
N ARG A 75 -11.12 -2.31 13.85
CA ARG A 75 -10.40 -2.56 12.58
C ARG A 75 -10.92 -1.69 11.43
N LYS A 76 -12.22 -1.38 11.43
CA LYS A 76 -12.84 -0.50 10.40
C LYS A 76 -12.23 0.90 10.41
N LEU A 77 -12.04 1.48 11.61
CA LEU A 77 -11.41 2.80 11.75
C LEU A 77 -9.95 2.77 11.26
N MET A 78 -9.23 1.69 11.54
CA MET A 78 -7.86 1.52 11.07
C MET A 78 -7.75 1.38 9.55
N LEU A 79 -8.74 0.74 8.90
CA LEU A 79 -8.82 0.69 7.43
C LEU A 79 -9.03 2.07 6.83
N LEU A 80 -9.96 2.85 7.37
CA LEU A 80 -10.22 4.22 6.91
C LEU A 80 -8.98 5.12 7.09
N ARG A 81 -8.33 5.03 8.24
CA ARG A 81 -7.07 5.74 8.49
C ARG A 81 -5.99 5.37 7.48
N ALA A 82 -5.78 4.06 7.26
CA ALA A 82 -4.76 3.57 6.35
C ALA A 82 -5.04 4.02 4.91
N SER A 83 -6.27 3.89 4.42
CA SER A 83 -6.63 4.29 3.06
C SER A 83 -6.49 5.79 2.83
N LEU A 84 -6.98 6.61 3.76
CA LEU A 84 -6.84 8.07 3.66
C LEU A 84 -5.39 8.52 3.78
N GLY A 85 -4.65 7.98 4.75
CA GLY A 85 -3.24 8.30 4.93
C GLY A 85 -2.39 7.93 3.72
N MET A 86 -2.58 6.73 3.18
CA MET A 86 -1.89 6.29 1.97
C MET A 86 -2.25 7.15 0.76
N GLY A 87 -3.52 7.48 0.56
CA GLY A 87 -3.97 8.36 -0.53
C GLY A 87 -3.32 9.74 -0.50
N VAL A 88 -3.29 10.37 0.68
CA VAL A 88 -2.64 11.68 0.86
C VAL A 88 -1.13 11.60 0.61
N VAL A 89 -0.46 10.58 1.15
CA VAL A 89 0.99 10.44 0.98
C VAL A 89 1.36 10.15 -0.48
N ILE A 90 0.58 9.33 -1.19
CA ILE A 90 0.78 9.08 -2.63
C ILE A 90 0.65 10.38 -3.43
N ALA A 91 -0.37 11.18 -3.15
CA ALA A 91 -0.54 12.49 -3.79
C ALA A 91 0.66 13.43 -3.54
N LEU A 92 1.16 13.47 -2.30
CA LEU A 92 2.35 14.25 -1.94
C LEU A 92 3.62 13.72 -2.60
N GLN A 93 3.77 12.42 -2.81
CA GLN A 93 4.91 11.85 -3.52
C GLN A 93 5.00 12.34 -4.96
N GLY A 94 3.88 12.57 -5.63
CA GLY A 94 3.85 13.19 -6.97
C GLY A 94 4.32 14.64 -7.00
N LEU A 95 4.38 15.32 -5.87
CA LEU A 95 4.86 16.70 -5.73
C LEU A 95 6.30 16.80 -5.20
N ALA A 96 6.97 15.68 -4.97
CA ALA A 96 8.34 15.68 -4.47
C ALA A 96 9.30 16.31 -5.49
N THR A 97 10.16 17.21 -5.02
CA THR A 97 11.12 17.96 -5.85
C THR A 97 12.56 17.49 -5.67
N ASN A 98 12.84 16.65 -4.68
CA ASN A 98 14.15 16.05 -4.45
C ASN A 98 14.04 14.67 -3.81
N VAL A 99 15.13 13.91 -3.87
CA VAL A 99 15.19 12.53 -3.38
C VAL A 99 15.00 12.42 -1.86
N TRP A 100 15.39 13.43 -1.10
CA TRP A 100 15.20 13.44 0.36
C TRP A 100 13.73 13.58 0.76
N GLN A 101 12.98 14.42 0.04
CA GLN A 101 11.52 14.51 0.21
C GLN A 101 10.84 13.19 -0.15
N LEU A 102 11.25 12.56 -1.24
CA LEU A 102 10.74 11.26 -1.63
C LEU A 102 11.03 10.19 -0.56
N PHE A 103 12.24 10.17 -0.01
CA PHE A 103 12.60 9.27 1.09
C PHE A 103 11.73 9.49 2.33
N ALA A 104 11.55 10.74 2.75
CA ALA A 104 10.69 11.07 3.90
C ALA A 104 9.23 10.68 3.66
N LEU A 105 8.69 10.93 2.47
CA LEU A 105 7.32 10.55 2.10
C LEU A 105 7.15 9.03 2.02
N ARG A 106 8.18 8.29 1.62
CA ARG A 106 8.18 6.82 1.66
C ARG A 106 8.21 6.28 3.09
N ALA A 107 8.96 6.89 3.98
CA ALA A 107 8.90 6.56 5.40
C ALA A 107 7.50 6.86 5.98
N LEU A 108 6.91 7.99 5.62
CA LEU A 108 5.54 8.36 5.99
C LEU A 108 4.50 7.38 5.42
N MET A 109 4.72 6.87 4.20
CA MET A 109 3.90 5.82 3.61
C MET A 109 3.92 4.54 4.46
N GLY A 110 5.11 4.15 4.95
CA GLY A 110 5.25 3.04 5.90
C GLY A 110 4.48 3.28 7.20
N LEU A 111 4.51 4.51 7.73
CA LEU A 111 3.76 4.90 8.93
C LEU A 111 2.24 4.80 8.74
N THR A 112 1.72 5.16 7.57
CA THR A 112 0.29 5.09 7.25
C THR A 112 -0.19 3.72 6.78
N SER A 113 0.72 2.79 6.51
CA SER A 113 0.44 1.45 6.01
C SER A 113 -0.40 0.59 6.97
N GLY A 114 -0.67 -0.64 6.59
CA GLY A 114 -1.38 -1.61 7.41
C GLY A 114 -2.81 -1.89 6.95
N TYR A 115 -3.18 -1.47 5.73
CA TYR A 115 -4.51 -1.74 5.18
C TYR A 115 -4.76 -3.24 5.05
N ILE A 116 -3.87 -3.97 4.38
CA ILE A 116 -4.06 -5.41 4.07
C ILE A 116 -4.18 -6.29 5.31
N PRO A 117 -3.28 -6.23 6.31
CA PRO A 117 -3.43 -7.04 7.52
C PRO A 117 -4.69 -6.69 8.32
N ASN A 118 -5.07 -5.41 8.40
CA ASN A 118 -6.33 -5.02 9.04
C ASN A 118 -7.55 -5.49 8.27
N ALA A 119 -7.51 -5.48 6.93
CA ALA A 119 -8.56 -6.01 6.06
C ALA A 119 -8.77 -7.51 6.28
N MET A 120 -7.68 -8.28 6.26
CA MET A 120 -7.73 -9.73 6.52
C MET A 120 -8.29 -10.04 7.90
N ALA A 121 -7.83 -9.32 8.91
CA ALA A 121 -8.29 -9.51 10.28
C ALA A 121 -9.74 -9.08 10.49
N LEU A 122 -10.22 -8.02 9.81
CA LEU A 122 -11.63 -7.62 9.84
C LEU A 122 -12.52 -8.70 9.22
N VAL A 123 -12.16 -9.17 8.03
CA VAL A 123 -12.92 -10.21 7.33
C VAL A 123 -12.93 -11.50 8.14
N ALA A 124 -11.79 -11.95 8.67
CA ALA A 124 -11.69 -13.14 9.50
C ALA A 124 -12.57 -13.07 10.75
N SER A 125 -12.79 -11.87 11.32
CA SER A 125 -13.63 -11.69 12.51
C SER A 125 -15.14 -11.69 12.22
N GLN A 126 -15.55 -11.43 10.98
CA GLN A 126 -16.95 -11.27 10.59
C GLN A 126 -17.52 -12.50 9.85
N VAL A 127 -16.66 -13.31 9.28
CA VAL A 127 -17.06 -14.46 8.47
C VAL A 127 -17.15 -15.71 9.35
N PRO A 128 -18.18 -16.58 9.13
CA PRO A 128 -18.25 -17.87 9.80
C PRO A 128 -16.98 -18.70 9.57
N ARG A 129 -16.52 -19.42 10.59
CA ARG A 129 -15.27 -20.20 10.57
C ARG A 129 -15.16 -21.12 9.35
N GLU A 130 -16.26 -21.73 8.94
CA GLU A 130 -16.34 -22.65 7.80
C GLU A 130 -16.04 -21.97 6.46
N LYS A 131 -16.31 -20.66 6.33
CA LYS A 131 -16.11 -19.85 5.12
C LYS A 131 -14.89 -18.92 5.19
N SER A 132 -14.18 -18.92 6.30
CA SER A 132 -13.06 -18.01 6.55
C SER A 132 -11.94 -18.20 5.51
N GLY A 133 -11.58 -19.43 5.19
CA GLY A 133 -10.54 -19.72 4.19
C GLY A 133 -10.93 -19.20 2.80
N TRP A 134 -12.17 -19.40 2.39
CA TRP A 134 -12.68 -18.89 1.12
C TRP A 134 -12.68 -17.35 1.08
N ALA A 135 -13.14 -16.70 2.14
CA ALA A 135 -13.23 -15.25 2.20
C ALA A 135 -11.83 -14.59 2.19
N LEU A 136 -10.87 -15.14 2.94
CA LEU A 136 -9.50 -14.66 2.96
C LEU A 136 -8.78 -14.93 1.63
N GLY A 137 -9.02 -16.08 1.00
CA GLY A 137 -8.53 -16.37 -0.34
C GLY A 137 -9.07 -15.39 -1.37
N THR A 138 -10.37 -15.10 -1.34
CA THR A 138 -10.99 -14.08 -2.19
C THR A 138 -10.37 -12.71 -1.98
N LEU A 139 -10.12 -12.31 -0.74
CA LEU A 139 -9.48 -11.03 -0.42
C LEU A 139 -8.05 -10.94 -1.00
N SER A 140 -7.30 -12.04 -0.92
CA SER A 140 -5.95 -12.13 -1.49
C SER A 140 -5.94 -11.99 -3.02
N THR A 141 -6.98 -12.47 -3.71
CA THR A 141 -7.09 -12.26 -5.18
C THR A 141 -7.21 -10.78 -5.52
N GLY A 142 -7.90 -9.98 -4.72
CA GLY A 142 -7.98 -8.53 -4.92
C GLY A 142 -6.60 -7.88 -4.88
N GLN A 143 -5.80 -8.20 -3.85
CA GLN A 143 -4.44 -7.70 -3.73
C GLN A 143 -3.56 -8.12 -4.91
N ILE A 144 -3.57 -9.40 -5.28
CA ILE A 144 -2.75 -9.94 -6.38
C ILE A 144 -3.16 -9.29 -7.71
N CYS A 145 -4.45 -9.16 -7.99
CA CYS A 145 -4.95 -8.48 -9.20
C CYS A 145 -4.46 -7.02 -9.24
N GLY A 146 -4.49 -6.31 -8.10
CA GLY A 146 -3.96 -4.96 -7.99
C GLY A 146 -2.46 -4.89 -8.29
N VAL A 147 -1.68 -5.81 -7.72
CA VAL A 147 -0.23 -5.89 -7.95
C VAL A 147 0.11 -6.17 -9.42
N ILE A 148 -0.66 -6.99 -10.10
CA ILE A 148 -0.46 -7.28 -11.54
C ILE A 148 -0.91 -6.08 -12.40
N ALA A 149 -2.02 -5.45 -12.06
CA ALA A 149 -2.57 -4.31 -12.82
C ALA A 149 -1.72 -3.03 -12.68
N GLY A 150 -1.01 -2.87 -11.56
CA GLY A 150 -0.23 -1.66 -11.27
C GLY A 150 0.80 -1.31 -12.34
N PRO A 151 1.77 -2.18 -12.66
CA PRO A 151 2.77 -1.93 -13.69
C PRO A 151 2.17 -1.72 -15.08
N LEU A 152 1.07 -2.41 -15.41
CA LEU A 152 0.36 -2.24 -16.69
C LEU A 152 -0.23 -0.83 -16.82
N LEU A 153 -0.92 -0.36 -15.79
CA LEU A 153 -1.49 0.99 -15.77
C LEU A 153 -0.40 2.05 -15.70
N GLY A 154 0.64 1.82 -14.88
CA GLY A 154 1.79 2.72 -14.78
C GLY A 154 2.52 2.86 -16.12
N GLY A 155 2.72 1.76 -16.85
CA GLY A 155 3.31 1.77 -18.19
C GLY A 155 2.47 2.55 -19.20
N LEU A 156 1.17 2.29 -19.27
CA LEU A 156 0.25 3.01 -20.16
C LEU A 156 0.21 4.52 -19.86
N MET A 157 0.28 4.91 -18.59
CA MET A 157 0.33 6.32 -18.21
C MET A 157 1.66 6.97 -18.58
N ALA A 158 2.78 6.25 -18.46
CA ALA A 158 4.10 6.75 -18.82
C ALA A 158 4.26 6.95 -20.35
N ASP A 159 3.61 6.14 -21.16
CA ASP A 159 3.64 6.25 -22.63
C ASP A 159 2.81 7.43 -23.16
N HIS A 160 1.91 7.98 -22.33
CA HIS A 160 1.02 9.09 -22.70
C HIS A 160 1.36 10.44 -22.04
N LEU A 161 2.39 10.47 -21.21
CA LEU A 161 2.91 11.69 -20.56
C LEU A 161 4.30 12.05 -21.08
#